data_3e4998cc927e4f6258da30126a5982b6
#
_entry.id   3e4998cc927e4f6258da30126a5982b6
#
_cell.length_a   1.000
_cell.length_b   1.000
_cell.length_c   1.000
_cell.angle_alpha   90.00
_cell.angle_beta   90.00
_cell.angle_gamma   90.00
#
_symmetry.space_group_name_H-M   'P 1'
#
loop_
_entity.id
_entity.type
_entity.pdbx_description
1 polymer ?
#
loop_
_entity_poly.entity_id
_entity_poly.type
_entity_poly.pdbx_seq_one_letter_code
_entity_poly.pdbx_strand_id
1 'polypeptide(L)'
;ERHPFEPYEFHRENIIKFLEQRGIQEMAANAYLDSLAAKKGMARAEVIDELHQDVIEKDAELKNLSQEYYDGTLMYEVAKKDVWDKVIDDVAGLEAYFKSHKKDYAWDAPRFAGIVIHAKDEATLAQAKKILKKVKKEEDYATAVVEALNNDSVKLVRIERGLFKQGDNAFVDNMVFKQNTETKPKEAFPVADVYGKKVKKPRSYVDVRGQVTTDYQNALEKAWVEELRKRYSVEVFDDVVKTVNKH
;
A
#
# COMPACT_ATOMS: atom_id res chain seq x y z
N GLU A 1 0.71 0.93 19.57
CA GLU A 1 0.11 0.49 18.29
C GLU A 1 -0.92 -0.58 18.64
N ARG A 2 -2.21 -0.31 18.36
CA ARG A 2 -3.27 -1.28 18.63
C ARG A 2 -3.20 -2.35 17.56
N HIS A 3 -3.13 -3.62 17.97
CA HIS A 3 -3.35 -4.73 17.06
C HIS A 3 -4.72 -4.55 16.37
N PRO A 4 -4.83 -4.80 15.04
CA PRO A 4 -6.07 -4.63 14.29
C PRO A 4 -7.22 -5.53 14.78
N PHE A 5 -6.93 -6.49 15.65
CA PHE A 5 -7.90 -7.36 16.30
C PHE A 5 -7.62 -7.39 17.80
N GLU A 6 -8.45 -6.70 18.58
CA GLU A 6 -8.50 -6.95 20.03
C GLU A 6 -9.21 -8.30 20.24
N PRO A 7 -8.59 -9.29 20.86
CA PRO A 7 -9.21 -10.61 21.09
C PRO A 7 -10.61 -10.51 21.72
N TYR A 8 -10.81 -9.50 22.56
CA TYR A 8 -12.09 -9.22 23.23
C TYR A 8 -13.22 -8.88 22.25
N GLU A 9 -12.99 -8.02 21.25
CA GLU A 9 -14.03 -7.63 20.28
C GLU A 9 -14.43 -8.82 19.39
N PHE A 10 -13.46 -9.60 18.96
CA PHE A 10 -13.71 -10.81 18.18
C PHE A 10 -14.51 -11.85 18.97
N HIS A 11 -14.15 -12.11 20.21
CA HIS A 11 -14.87 -13.04 21.09
C HIS A 11 -16.29 -12.55 21.36
N ARG A 12 -16.47 -11.26 21.62
CA ARG A 12 -17.78 -10.65 21.85
C ARG A 12 -18.71 -10.82 20.64
N GLU A 13 -18.26 -10.51 19.45
CA GLU A 13 -19.06 -10.62 18.23
C GLU A 13 -19.48 -12.06 17.94
N ASN A 14 -18.60 -13.03 18.14
CA ASN A 14 -18.91 -14.43 17.95
C ASN A 14 -19.96 -14.94 18.94
N ILE A 15 -19.88 -14.55 20.20
CA ILE A 15 -20.88 -14.91 21.21
C ILE A 15 -22.22 -14.26 20.91
N ILE A 16 -22.21 -12.98 20.47
CA ILE A 16 -23.46 -12.30 20.10
C ILE A 16 -24.10 -13.00 18.91
N LYS A 17 -23.35 -13.31 17.84
CA LYS A 17 -23.85 -14.05 16.67
C LYS A 17 -24.40 -15.43 17.05
N PHE A 18 -23.73 -16.15 17.95
CA PHE A 18 -24.20 -17.45 18.46
C PHE A 18 -25.53 -17.33 19.21
N LEU A 19 -25.69 -16.30 20.04
CA LEU A 19 -26.89 -16.03 20.76
C LEU A 19 -28.04 -15.57 19.85
N GLU A 20 -27.73 -14.76 18.82
CA GLU A 20 -28.67 -14.32 17.79
C GLU A 20 -29.19 -15.48 16.94
N GLN A 21 -28.33 -16.42 16.54
CA GLN A 21 -28.76 -17.64 15.86
C GLN A 21 -29.72 -18.50 16.68
N ARG A 22 -29.70 -18.34 17.99
CA ARG A 22 -30.66 -18.96 18.92
C ARG A 22 -31.88 -18.09 19.25
N GLY A 23 -32.08 -16.99 18.50
CA GLY A 23 -33.24 -16.10 18.67
C GLY A 23 -33.12 -15.10 19.82
N ILE A 24 -31.90 -14.88 20.33
CA ILE A 24 -31.65 -13.90 21.42
C ILE A 24 -31.18 -12.59 20.77
N GLN A 25 -31.96 -11.52 20.95
CA GLN A 25 -31.60 -10.20 20.44
C GLN A 25 -30.34 -9.64 21.15
N GLU A 26 -29.56 -8.80 20.46
CA GLU A 26 -28.29 -8.23 20.95
C GLU A 26 -28.42 -7.59 22.34
N MET A 27 -29.50 -6.87 22.60
CA MET A 27 -29.75 -6.23 23.90
C MET A 27 -29.96 -7.26 25.01
N ALA A 28 -30.67 -8.38 24.72
CA ALA A 28 -30.86 -9.49 25.66
C ALA A 28 -29.55 -10.26 25.87
N ALA A 29 -28.72 -10.43 24.84
CA ALA A 29 -27.41 -11.05 24.93
C ALA A 29 -26.46 -10.26 25.85
N ASN A 30 -26.43 -8.94 25.72
CA ASN A 30 -25.66 -8.07 26.59
C ASN A 30 -26.11 -8.14 28.06
N ALA A 31 -27.44 -8.09 28.31
CA ALA A 31 -28.02 -8.22 29.65
C ALA A 31 -27.72 -9.60 30.26
N TYR A 32 -27.76 -10.66 29.46
CA TYR A 32 -27.38 -12.00 29.88
C TYR A 32 -25.92 -12.10 30.31
N LEU A 33 -25.01 -11.54 29.52
CA LEU A 33 -23.56 -11.51 29.84
C LEU A 33 -23.30 -10.74 31.14
N ASP A 34 -23.95 -9.60 31.34
CA ASP A 34 -23.79 -8.79 32.53
C ASP A 34 -24.36 -9.54 33.79
N SER A 35 -25.50 -10.18 33.63
CA SER A 35 -26.07 -11.01 34.70
C SER A 35 -25.20 -12.21 35.06
N LEU A 36 -24.58 -12.85 34.04
CA LEU A 36 -23.70 -13.98 34.25
C LEU A 36 -22.37 -13.55 34.92
N ALA A 37 -21.83 -12.40 34.52
CA ALA A 37 -20.67 -11.80 35.15
C ALA A 37 -20.91 -11.51 36.64
N ALA A 38 -22.02 -10.87 36.96
CA ALA A 38 -22.40 -10.59 38.33
C ALA A 38 -22.59 -11.88 39.15
N LYS A 39 -23.24 -12.90 38.57
CA LYS A 39 -23.47 -14.18 39.24
C LYS A 39 -22.18 -14.96 39.53
N LYS A 40 -21.22 -14.89 38.61
CA LYS A 40 -19.92 -15.56 38.76
C LYS A 40 -18.90 -14.73 39.55
N GLY A 41 -19.15 -13.46 39.82
CA GLY A 41 -18.20 -12.53 40.43
C GLY A 41 -16.95 -12.28 39.58
N MET A 42 -17.11 -12.39 38.28
CA MET A 42 -16.03 -12.24 37.28
C MET A 42 -16.20 -10.94 36.48
N ALA A 43 -15.13 -10.45 35.89
CA ALA A 43 -15.26 -9.38 34.91
C ALA A 43 -15.97 -9.89 33.66
N ARG A 44 -16.70 -9.02 32.96
CA ARG A 44 -17.46 -9.39 31.75
C ARG A 44 -16.56 -10.01 30.68
N ALA A 45 -15.31 -9.50 30.52
CA ALA A 45 -14.35 -10.04 29.61
C ALA A 45 -14.00 -11.50 29.89
N GLU A 46 -13.79 -11.84 31.17
CA GLU A 46 -13.48 -13.21 31.61
C GLU A 46 -14.65 -14.18 31.37
N VAL A 47 -15.89 -13.71 31.57
CA VAL A 47 -17.08 -14.50 31.24
C VAL A 47 -17.20 -14.73 29.74
N ILE A 48 -16.90 -13.74 28.91
CA ILE A 48 -16.91 -13.87 27.46
C ILE A 48 -15.85 -14.88 26.99
N ASP A 49 -14.65 -14.81 27.55
CA ASP A 49 -13.59 -15.76 27.23
C ASP A 49 -13.95 -17.20 27.63
N GLU A 50 -14.55 -17.38 28.83
CA GLU A 50 -15.01 -18.69 29.29
C GLU A 50 -16.14 -19.26 28.40
N LEU A 51 -17.15 -18.44 28.07
CA LEU A 51 -18.22 -18.84 27.15
C LEU A 51 -17.71 -19.11 25.73
N HIS A 52 -16.75 -18.33 25.26
CA HIS A 52 -16.14 -18.53 23.96
C HIS A 52 -15.42 -19.88 23.89
N GLN A 53 -14.66 -20.25 24.91
CA GLN A 53 -14.03 -21.57 25.00
C GLN A 53 -15.05 -22.70 25.03
N ASP A 54 -16.10 -22.58 25.85
CA ASP A 54 -17.16 -23.59 25.95
C ASP A 54 -17.94 -23.77 24.64
N VAL A 55 -18.21 -22.67 23.91
CA VAL A 55 -18.88 -22.69 22.61
C VAL A 55 -17.98 -23.29 21.53
N ILE A 56 -16.73 -22.89 21.48
CA ILE A 56 -15.76 -23.42 20.50
C ILE A 56 -15.53 -24.91 20.71
N GLU A 57 -15.42 -25.37 21.96
CA GLU A 57 -15.20 -26.78 22.23
C GLU A 57 -16.40 -27.67 21.85
N LYS A 58 -17.62 -27.11 21.92
CA LYS A 58 -18.87 -27.83 21.63
C LYS A 58 -19.31 -27.78 20.17
N ASP A 59 -18.83 -26.80 19.41
CA ASP A 59 -19.15 -26.60 17.99
C ASP A 59 -17.92 -26.79 17.11
N ALA A 60 -17.88 -27.91 16.38
CA ALA A 60 -16.74 -28.26 15.54
C ALA A 60 -16.49 -27.26 14.41
N GLU A 61 -17.55 -26.64 13.87
CA GLU A 61 -17.41 -25.66 12.79
C GLU A 61 -16.78 -24.36 13.33
N LEU A 62 -17.25 -23.87 14.48
CA LEU A 62 -16.66 -22.71 15.14
C LEU A 62 -15.23 -22.95 15.60
N LYS A 63 -14.93 -24.17 16.07
CA LYS A 63 -13.55 -24.55 16.43
C LYS A 63 -12.61 -24.49 15.23
N ASN A 64 -13.04 -25.09 14.12
CA ASN A 64 -12.24 -25.09 12.90
C ASN A 64 -12.06 -23.65 12.34
N LEU A 65 -13.11 -22.85 12.30
CA LEU A 65 -13.07 -21.46 11.87
C LEU A 65 -12.15 -20.61 12.75
N SER A 66 -12.24 -20.78 14.08
CA SER A 66 -11.39 -20.06 15.03
C SER A 66 -9.91 -20.43 14.85
N GLN A 67 -9.63 -21.73 14.64
CA GLN A 67 -8.27 -22.20 14.39
C GLN A 67 -7.74 -21.69 13.06
N GLU A 68 -8.52 -21.75 11.98
CA GLU A 68 -8.14 -21.22 10.67
C GLU A 68 -7.81 -19.72 10.74
N TYR A 69 -8.62 -18.96 11.48
CA TYR A 69 -8.38 -17.53 11.66
C TYR A 69 -7.11 -17.25 12.45
N TYR A 70 -6.87 -18.02 13.53
CA TYR A 70 -5.64 -17.93 14.31
C TYR A 70 -4.40 -18.24 13.46
N ASP A 71 -4.44 -19.36 12.74
CA ASP A 71 -3.34 -19.81 11.89
C ASP A 71 -3.08 -18.82 10.76
N GLY A 72 -4.14 -18.28 10.15
CA GLY A 72 -4.06 -17.25 9.10
C GLY A 72 -3.43 -15.95 9.62
N THR A 73 -3.83 -15.51 10.81
CA THR A 73 -3.25 -14.32 11.45
C THR A 73 -1.78 -14.52 11.79
N LEU A 74 -1.43 -15.68 12.36
CA LEU A 74 -0.05 -16.02 12.68
C LEU A 74 0.84 -16.07 11.42
N MET A 75 0.36 -16.71 10.37
CA MET A 75 1.03 -16.76 9.06
C MET A 75 1.25 -15.35 8.49
N TYR A 76 0.22 -14.49 8.55
CA TYR A 76 0.30 -13.11 8.11
C TYR A 76 1.38 -12.33 8.88
N GLU A 77 1.39 -12.39 10.21
CA GLU A 77 2.35 -11.67 11.05
C GLU A 77 3.80 -12.15 10.81
N VAL A 78 3.99 -13.45 10.63
CA VAL A 78 5.30 -14.03 10.32
C VAL A 78 5.76 -13.61 8.93
N ALA A 79 4.91 -13.73 7.91
CA ALA A 79 5.23 -13.32 6.54
C ALA A 79 5.51 -11.80 6.47
N LYS A 80 4.71 -10.99 7.16
CA LYS A 80 4.91 -9.55 7.26
C LYS A 80 6.29 -9.23 7.84
N LYS A 81 6.63 -9.79 8.99
CA LYS A 81 7.90 -9.54 9.69
C LYS A 81 9.11 -10.06 8.91
N ASP A 82 9.02 -11.26 8.36
CA ASP A 82 10.16 -11.95 7.75
C ASP A 82 10.40 -11.56 6.29
N VAL A 83 9.36 -11.12 5.58
CA VAL A 83 9.43 -10.79 4.16
C VAL A 83 9.01 -9.34 3.90
N TRP A 84 7.76 -8.98 4.17
CA TRP A 84 7.17 -7.77 3.58
C TRP A 84 7.73 -6.47 4.17
N ASP A 85 7.90 -6.40 5.49
CA ASP A 85 8.45 -5.20 6.15
C ASP A 85 9.90 -4.95 5.72
N LYS A 86 10.65 -6.00 5.37
CA LYS A 86 12.05 -5.88 4.92
C LYS A 86 12.17 -5.27 3.53
N VAL A 87 11.19 -5.50 2.65
CA VAL A 87 11.22 -5.02 1.25
C VAL A 87 11.17 -3.51 1.17
N ILE A 88 10.39 -2.86 2.05
CA ILE A 88 10.12 -1.41 1.98
C ILE A 88 11.40 -0.60 2.14
N ASP A 89 12.29 -1.03 3.03
CA ASP A 89 13.52 -0.32 3.40
C ASP A 89 14.78 -0.88 2.70
N ASP A 90 14.65 -2.01 1.97
CA ASP A 90 15.78 -2.61 1.25
C ASP A 90 16.03 -1.96 -0.10
N VAL A 91 16.49 -0.72 -0.08
CA VAL A 91 16.86 0.04 -1.28
C VAL A 91 17.91 -0.71 -2.12
N ALA A 92 18.88 -1.35 -1.47
CA ALA A 92 19.95 -2.07 -2.17
C ALA A 92 19.42 -3.31 -2.89
N GLY A 93 18.51 -4.07 -2.26
CA GLY A 93 17.84 -5.22 -2.85
C GLY A 93 16.95 -4.82 -4.02
N LEU A 94 16.14 -3.76 -3.86
CA LEU A 94 15.31 -3.22 -4.94
C LEU A 94 16.14 -2.77 -6.15
N GLU A 95 17.27 -2.10 -5.93
CA GLU A 95 18.17 -1.73 -7.02
C GLU A 95 18.81 -2.94 -7.71
N ALA A 96 19.27 -3.92 -6.94
CA ALA A 96 19.87 -5.15 -7.48
C ALA A 96 18.85 -5.95 -8.28
N TYR A 97 17.63 -6.10 -7.75
CA TYR A 97 16.53 -6.78 -8.42
C TYR A 97 16.17 -6.10 -9.75
N PHE A 98 15.99 -4.78 -9.73
CA PHE A 98 15.76 -3.99 -10.94
C PHE A 98 16.89 -4.18 -11.97
N LYS A 99 18.16 -4.15 -11.55
CA LYS A 99 19.31 -4.31 -12.46
C LYS A 99 19.31 -5.67 -13.16
N SER A 100 18.98 -6.73 -12.45
CA SER A 100 18.92 -8.11 -12.99
C SER A 100 17.71 -8.35 -13.89
N HIS A 101 16.59 -7.64 -13.66
CA HIS A 101 15.31 -7.80 -14.36
C HIS A 101 14.95 -6.59 -15.25
N LYS A 102 15.95 -5.82 -15.69
CA LYS A 102 15.75 -4.55 -16.38
C LYS A 102 14.91 -4.63 -17.66
N LYS A 103 14.89 -5.79 -18.30
CA LYS A 103 14.13 -6.03 -19.53
C LYS A 103 12.63 -6.15 -19.27
N ASP A 104 12.25 -6.62 -18.08
CA ASP A 104 10.87 -6.88 -17.70
C ASP A 104 10.11 -5.58 -17.39
N TYR A 105 10.85 -4.48 -17.18
CA TYR A 105 10.32 -3.14 -16.88
C TYR A 105 10.36 -2.18 -18.07
N ALA A 106 10.44 -2.69 -19.30
CA ALA A 106 10.40 -1.86 -20.49
C ALA A 106 9.05 -1.15 -20.60
N TRP A 107 9.07 0.13 -21.02
CA TRP A 107 7.84 0.88 -21.30
C TRP A 107 7.46 0.73 -22.78
N ASP A 108 6.16 0.68 -23.04
CA ASP A 108 5.61 0.63 -24.40
C ASP A 108 5.89 1.93 -25.17
N ALA A 109 5.98 3.07 -24.47
CA ALA A 109 6.23 4.38 -25.05
C ALA A 109 7.17 5.22 -24.15
N PRO A 110 7.93 6.16 -24.76
CA PRO A 110 8.77 7.09 -24.01
C PRO A 110 7.96 7.91 -23.00
N ARG A 111 8.56 8.23 -21.86
CA ARG A 111 8.02 9.17 -20.87
C ARG A 111 8.82 10.46 -20.85
N PHE A 112 8.23 11.51 -20.30
CA PHE A 112 8.91 12.76 -20.03
C PHE A 112 9.25 12.85 -18.55
N ALA A 113 10.55 12.92 -18.26
CA ALA A 113 11.06 13.11 -16.91
C ALA A 113 11.43 14.59 -16.74
N GLY A 114 10.75 15.27 -15.80
CA GLY A 114 10.97 16.69 -15.60
C GLY A 114 9.88 17.37 -14.80
N ILE A 115 9.71 18.65 -15.06
CA ILE A 115 8.73 19.51 -14.38
C ILE A 115 7.86 20.26 -15.37
N VAL A 116 6.61 20.54 -14.96
CA VAL A 116 5.74 21.55 -15.54
C VAL A 116 5.79 22.77 -14.64
N ILE A 117 6.14 23.91 -15.21
CA ILE A 117 6.24 25.20 -14.51
C ILE A 117 4.99 26.00 -14.84
N HIS A 118 4.25 26.40 -13.82
CA HIS A 118 3.19 27.38 -13.94
C HIS A 118 3.68 28.66 -13.28
N ALA A 119 3.75 29.75 -14.04
CA ALA A 119 4.27 31.04 -13.58
C ALA A 119 3.22 32.12 -13.66
N LYS A 120 3.36 33.12 -12.77
CA LYS A 120 2.48 34.27 -12.72
C LYS A 120 2.52 35.10 -14.02
N ASP A 121 3.71 35.21 -14.64
CA ASP A 121 3.97 35.95 -15.87
C ASP A 121 5.20 35.43 -16.62
N GLU A 122 5.41 35.94 -17.84
CA GLU A 122 6.55 35.57 -18.71
C GLU A 122 7.91 35.92 -18.10
N ALA A 123 8.02 37.01 -17.36
CA ALA A 123 9.26 37.42 -16.70
C ALA A 123 9.65 36.40 -15.61
N THR A 124 8.70 35.95 -14.83
CA THR A 124 8.87 34.90 -13.82
C THR A 124 9.27 33.57 -14.47
N LEU A 125 8.62 33.19 -15.58
CA LEU A 125 8.98 31.98 -16.32
C LEU A 125 10.41 32.04 -16.85
N ALA A 126 10.81 33.20 -17.40
CA ALA A 126 12.18 33.41 -17.87
C ALA A 126 13.22 33.29 -16.74
N GLN A 127 12.90 33.78 -15.54
CA GLN A 127 13.75 33.60 -14.36
C GLN A 127 13.85 32.13 -13.95
N ALA A 128 12.75 31.39 -13.89
CA ALA A 128 12.74 29.96 -13.63
C ALA A 128 13.66 29.20 -14.59
N LYS A 129 13.56 29.50 -15.88
CA LYS A 129 14.43 28.88 -16.91
C LYS A 129 15.93 29.22 -16.72
N LYS A 130 16.27 30.42 -16.28
CA LYS A 130 17.67 30.81 -15.97
C LYS A 130 18.20 30.02 -14.76
N ILE A 131 17.38 29.80 -13.74
CA ILE A 131 17.72 28.98 -12.57
C ILE A 131 18.00 27.55 -13.02
N LEU A 132 17.07 26.94 -13.76
CA LEU A 132 17.15 25.56 -14.21
C LEU A 132 18.39 25.25 -15.06
N LYS A 133 18.88 26.20 -15.86
CA LYS A 133 20.11 26.03 -16.60
C LYS A 133 21.37 25.79 -15.75
N LYS A 134 21.31 26.16 -14.46
CA LYS A 134 22.39 25.97 -13.48
C LYS A 134 22.25 24.71 -12.66
N VAL A 135 21.07 24.10 -12.64
CA VAL A 135 20.78 22.89 -11.86
C VAL A 135 21.21 21.66 -12.65
N LYS A 136 22.09 20.86 -12.06
CA LYS A 136 22.65 19.67 -12.72
C LYS A 136 21.77 18.44 -12.61
N LYS A 137 21.08 18.29 -11.46
CA LYS A 137 20.28 17.10 -11.16
C LYS A 137 18.79 17.38 -11.39
N GLU A 138 18.14 16.49 -12.10
CA GLU A 138 16.71 16.57 -12.42
C GLU A 138 15.83 16.56 -11.16
N GLU A 139 16.26 15.84 -10.13
CA GLU A 139 15.58 15.76 -8.83
C GLU A 139 15.48 17.11 -8.11
N ASP A 140 16.42 18.03 -8.37
CA ASP A 140 16.52 19.34 -7.74
C ASP A 140 15.75 20.44 -8.51
N TYR A 141 15.24 20.17 -9.71
CA TYR A 141 14.59 21.20 -10.55
C TYR A 141 13.44 21.91 -9.85
N ALA A 142 12.54 21.16 -9.24
CA ALA A 142 11.38 21.74 -8.57
C ALA A 142 11.78 22.58 -7.36
N THR A 143 12.65 22.05 -6.52
CA THR A 143 13.13 22.71 -5.29
C THR A 143 13.86 23.99 -5.61
N ALA A 144 14.81 23.95 -6.54
CA ALA A 144 15.60 25.12 -6.91
C ALA A 144 14.75 26.30 -7.43
N VAL A 145 13.70 26.00 -8.21
CA VAL A 145 12.82 27.05 -8.75
C VAL A 145 11.89 27.58 -7.65
N VAL A 146 11.32 26.70 -6.83
CA VAL A 146 10.40 27.10 -5.75
C VAL A 146 11.11 27.93 -4.69
N GLU A 147 12.27 27.52 -4.23
CA GLU A 147 13.05 28.24 -3.22
C GLU A 147 13.54 29.61 -3.71
N ALA A 148 13.85 29.73 -4.99
CA ALA A 148 14.36 30.98 -5.56
C ALA A 148 13.24 31.99 -5.87
N LEU A 149 12.03 31.55 -6.18
CA LEU A 149 10.94 32.41 -6.68
C LEU A 149 9.74 32.52 -5.77
N ASN A 150 9.59 31.65 -4.78
CA ASN A 150 8.52 31.69 -3.80
C ASN A 150 9.07 32.04 -2.41
N ASN A 151 8.24 32.68 -1.61
CA ASN A 151 8.46 32.89 -0.16
C ASN A 151 7.15 32.70 0.61
N ASP A 152 7.15 32.92 1.90
CA ASP A 152 5.98 32.73 2.76
C ASP A 152 4.78 33.58 2.36
N SER A 153 5.04 34.78 1.83
CA SER A 153 4.00 35.77 1.50
C SER A 153 3.63 35.78 0.01
N VAL A 154 4.55 35.37 -0.88
CA VAL A 154 4.36 35.48 -2.33
C VAL A 154 4.71 34.16 -3.02
N LYS A 155 3.76 33.68 -3.82
CA LYS A 155 3.93 32.51 -4.69
C LYS A 155 3.94 33.00 -6.15
N LEU A 156 5.10 32.95 -6.78
CA LEU A 156 5.28 33.36 -8.19
C LEU A 156 5.19 32.18 -9.15
N VAL A 157 5.47 30.96 -8.65
CA VAL A 157 5.45 29.73 -9.45
C VAL A 157 4.77 28.61 -8.71
N ARG A 158 4.18 27.70 -9.50
CA ARG A 158 3.72 26.37 -9.06
C ARG A 158 4.38 25.33 -9.96
N ILE A 159 4.94 24.30 -9.35
CA ILE A 159 5.66 23.23 -10.07
C ILE A 159 4.92 21.91 -9.91
N GLU A 160 4.79 21.19 -11.02
CA GLU A 160 4.38 19.79 -11.06
C GLU A 160 5.59 18.98 -11.54
N ARG A 161 6.10 18.09 -10.69
CA ARG A 161 7.23 17.22 -11.02
C ARG A 161 6.72 15.80 -11.27
N GLY A 162 7.27 15.14 -12.29
CA GLY A 162 6.88 13.78 -12.57
C GLY A 162 7.67 13.10 -13.66
N LEU A 163 7.34 11.83 -13.82
CA LEU A 163 7.68 11.00 -14.95
C LEU A 163 6.40 10.76 -15.75
N PHE A 164 6.09 11.68 -16.63
CA PHE A 164 4.82 11.74 -17.35
C PHE A 164 4.83 10.82 -18.57
N LYS A 165 3.83 9.96 -18.66
CA LYS A 165 3.46 9.32 -19.93
C LYS A 165 2.46 10.19 -20.68
N GLN A 166 2.23 9.88 -21.94
CA GLN A 166 1.17 10.52 -22.72
C GLN A 166 -0.20 10.32 -22.03
N GLY A 167 -0.94 11.40 -21.89
CA GLY A 167 -2.23 11.46 -21.20
C GLY A 167 -2.16 11.86 -19.71
N ASP A 168 -0.98 11.92 -19.10
CA ASP A 168 -0.85 12.26 -17.68
C ASP A 168 -0.96 13.79 -17.42
N ASN A 169 -0.53 14.62 -18.38
CA ASN A 169 -0.54 16.07 -18.22
C ASN A 169 -0.67 16.77 -19.57
N ALA A 170 -1.72 17.57 -19.74
CA ALA A 170 -2.03 18.25 -21.00
C ALA A 170 -0.93 19.19 -21.51
N PHE A 171 -0.17 19.85 -20.63
CA PHE A 171 0.96 20.71 -21.03
C PHE A 171 2.12 19.87 -21.57
N VAL A 172 2.42 18.75 -20.92
CA VAL A 172 3.44 17.80 -21.40
C VAL A 172 3.00 17.18 -22.72
N ASP A 173 1.74 16.81 -22.85
CA ASP A 173 1.19 16.24 -24.07
C ASP A 173 1.38 17.19 -25.27
N ASN A 174 1.06 18.46 -25.10
CA ASN A 174 1.22 19.45 -26.17
C ASN A 174 2.68 19.80 -26.44
N MET A 175 3.43 20.14 -25.41
CA MET A 175 4.78 20.70 -25.57
C MET A 175 5.81 19.65 -25.91
N VAL A 176 5.67 18.43 -25.36
CA VAL A 176 6.65 17.35 -25.48
C VAL A 176 6.19 16.27 -26.46
N PHE A 177 4.95 15.78 -26.32
CA PHE A 177 4.45 14.68 -27.14
C PHE A 177 3.76 15.15 -28.43
N LYS A 178 3.56 16.48 -28.57
CA LYS A 178 2.95 17.11 -29.77
C LYS A 178 1.52 16.64 -30.02
N GLN A 179 0.79 16.39 -28.94
CA GLN A 179 -0.65 16.12 -28.98
C GLN A 179 -1.41 17.44 -29.01
N ASN A 180 -2.59 17.44 -29.64
CA ASN A 180 -3.46 18.61 -29.65
C ASN A 180 -4.47 18.51 -28.48
N THR A 181 -3.97 18.56 -27.25
CA THR A 181 -4.77 18.44 -26.03
C THR A 181 -5.12 19.84 -25.51
N GLU A 182 -6.37 20.06 -25.12
CA GLU A 182 -6.80 21.32 -24.52
C GLU A 182 -6.08 21.54 -23.19
N THR A 183 -5.36 22.64 -23.05
CA THR A 183 -4.73 23.04 -21.78
C THR A 183 -5.58 24.07 -21.07
N LYS A 184 -5.74 23.92 -19.76
CA LYS A 184 -6.42 24.89 -18.91
C LYS A 184 -5.38 25.59 -18.02
N PRO A 185 -4.96 26.82 -18.38
CA PRO A 185 -4.07 27.60 -17.53
C PRO A 185 -4.70 27.84 -16.17
N LYS A 186 -3.87 27.89 -15.12
CA LYS A 186 -4.33 28.23 -13.79
C LYS A 186 -4.48 29.75 -13.68
N GLU A 187 -5.59 30.24 -13.14
CA GLU A 187 -5.89 31.66 -13.06
C GLU A 187 -4.76 32.49 -12.42
N ALA A 188 -4.20 32.01 -11.31
CA ALA A 188 -3.08 32.70 -10.63
C ALA A 188 -1.72 32.48 -11.33
N PHE A 189 -1.59 31.54 -12.26
CA PHE A 189 -0.35 31.16 -12.95
C PHE A 189 -0.66 30.84 -14.41
N PRO A 190 -1.03 31.85 -15.21
CA PRO A 190 -1.53 31.65 -16.57
C PRO A 190 -0.49 31.19 -17.57
N VAL A 191 0.79 31.42 -17.28
CA VAL A 191 1.89 31.05 -18.17
C VAL A 191 2.46 29.71 -17.74
N ALA A 192 2.60 28.78 -18.70
CA ALA A 192 3.15 27.45 -18.40
C ALA A 192 4.20 27.02 -19.42
N ASP A 193 5.19 26.27 -18.95
CA ASP A 193 6.18 25.62 -19.78
C ASP A 193 6.69 24.35 -19.10
N VAL A 194 7.43 23.54 -19.85
CA VAL A 194 8.01 22.29 -19.37
C VAL A 194 9.54 22.33 -19.42
N TYR A 195 10.18 21.69 -18.47
CA TYR A 195 11.65 21.55 -18.43
C TYR A 195 12.04 20.14 -18.01
N GLY A 196 12.81 19.45 -18.86
CA GLY A 196 13.20 18.07 -18.64
C GLY A 196 13.59 17.38 -19.93
N LYS A 197 13.49 16.05 -19.97
CA LYS A 197 13.88 15.26 -21.15
C LYS A 197 12.98 14.05 -21.36
N LYS A 198 12.88 13.60 -22.61
CA LYS A 198 12.27 12.30 -22.93
C LYS A 198 13.18 11.16 -22.51
N VAL A 199 12.59 10.16 -21.87
CA VAL A 199 13.26 8.94 -21.39
C VAL A 199 12.56 7.74 -22.01
N LYS A 200 13.31 6.89 -22.70
CA LYS A 200 12.75 5.75 -23.46
C LYS A 200 12.52 4.51 -22.60
N LYS A 201 13.22 4.39 -21.48
CA LYS A 201 13.19 3.22 -20.59
C LYS A 201 13.48 3.64 -19.15
N PRO A 202 13.05 2.88 -18.14
CA PRO A 202 13.38 3.14 -16.75
C PRO A 202 14.89 3.24 -16.53
N ARG A 203 15.33 4.21 -15.75
CA ARG A 203 16.74 4.48 -15.43
C ARG A 203 17.17 3.81 -14.13
N SER A 204 16.23 3.76 -13.18
CA SER A 204 16.39 3.15 -11.88
C SER A 204 15.08 2.47 -11.45
N TYR A 205 15.12 1.71 -10.38
CA TYR A 205 13.90 1.11 -9.80
C TYR A 205 12.85 2.16 -9.41
N VAL A 206 13.26 3.39 -9.07
CA VAL A 206 12.37 4.48 -8.68
C VAL A 206 11.38 4.83 -9.81
N ASP A 207 11.82 4.76 -11.07
CA ASP A 207 10.98 5.05 -12.23
C ASP A 207 9.83 4.03 -12.42
N VAL A 208 9.94 2.84 -11.80
CA VAL A 208 8.99 1.72 -11.83
C VAL A 208 8.81 1.08 -10.44
N ARG A 209 8.93 1.90 -9.40
CA ARG A 209 9.02 1.46 -8.00
C ARG A 209 7.92 0.46 -7.62
N GLY A 210 6.67 0.75 -7.96
CA GLY A 210 5.55 -0.12 -7.58
C GLY A 210 5.71 -1.54 -8.14
N GLN A 211 6.05 -1.68 -9.43
CA GLN A 211 6.25 -2.97 -10.07
C GLN A 211 7.45 -3.71 -9.46
N VAL A 212 8.60 -3.04 -9.36
CA VAL A 212 9.83 -3.64 -8.80
C VAL A 212 9.62 -4.08 -7.35
N THR A 213 8.93 -3.27 -6.54
CA THR A 213 8.65 -3.64 -5.14
C THR A 213 7.79 -4.89 -5.05
N THR A 214 6.72 -4.98 -5.86
CA THR A 214 5.85 -6.17 -5.90
C THR A 214 6.60 -7.41 -6.36
N ASP A 215 7.35 -7.31 -7.44
CA ASP A 215 8.08 -8.46 -8.00
C ASP A 215 9.21 -8.92 -7.08
N TYR A 216 9.92 -7.98 -6.46
CA TYR A 216 10.95 -8.29 -5.47
C TYR A 216 10.37 -8.93 -4.22
N GLN A 217 9.23 -8.45 -3.72
CA GLN A 217 8.50 -9.06 -2.62
C GLN A 217 8.11 -10.50 -2.94
N ASN A 218 7.53 -10.74 -4.11
CA ASN A 218 7.14 -12.07 -4.56
C ASN A 218 8.34 -13.02 -4.66
N ALA A 219 9.48 -12.52 -5.14
CA ALA A 219 10.72 -13.30 -5.23
C ALA A 219 11.27 -13.68 -3.84
N LEU A 220 11.26 -12.73 -2.90
CA LEU A 220 11.67 -12.99 -1.50
C LEU A 220 10.72 -13.97 -0.80
N GLU A 221 9.41 -13.81 -0.99
CA GLU A 221 8.40 -14.71 -0.42
C GLU A 221 8.59 -16.14 -0.95
N LYS A 222 8.79 -16.30 -2.26
CA LYS A 222 9.09 -17.59 -2.85
C LYS A 222 10.35 -18.23 -2.27
N ALA A 223 11.42 -17.45 -2.14
CA ALA A 223 12.67 -17.93 -1.55
C ALA A 223 12.50 -18.31 -0.08
N TRP A 224 11.74 -17.53 0.68
CA TRP A 224 11.40 -17.81 2.06
C TRP A 224 10.59 -19.11 2.21
N VAL A 225 9.57 -19.33 1.38
CA VAL A 225 8.80 -20.59 1.38
C VAL A 225 9.68 -21.79 1.02
N GLU A 226 10.58 -21.64 0.05
CA GLU A 226 11.55 -22.71 -0.29
C GLU A 226 12.48 -23.03 0.88
N GLU A 227 12.92 -22.02 1.62
CA GLU A 227 13.73 -22.20 2.83
C GLU A 227 12.94 -22.89 3.95
N LEU A 228 11.68 -22.50 4.17
CA LEU A 228 10.82 -23.19 5.13
C LEU A 228 10.62 -24.67 4.77
N ARG A 229 10.41 -25.00 3.49
CA ARG A 229 10.29 -26.39 3.03
C ARG A 229 11.55 -27.23 3.23
N LYS A 230 12.73 -26.62 3.24
CA LYS A 230 13.98 -27.32 3.59
C LYS A 230 14.10 -27.61 5.07
N ARG A 231 13.54 -26.72 5.91
CA ARG A 231 13.64 -26.79 7.39
C ARG A 231 12.55 -27.63 8.01
N TYR A 232 11.37 -27.70 7.40
CA TYR A 232 10.19 -28.38 7.92
C TYR A 232 9.67 -29.39 6.92
N SER A 233 9.35 -30.60 7.41
CA SER A 233 8.63 -31.58 6.60
C SER A 233 7.16 -31.16 6.44
N VAL A 234 6.62 -31.34 5.25
CA VAL A 234 5.20 -31.12 4.96
C VAL A 234 4.55 -32.44 4.61
N GLU A 235 3.50 -32.81 5.33
CA GLU A 235 2.66 -33.96 5.02
C GLU A 235 1.26 -33.46 4.62
N VAL A 236 0.78 -33.95 3.49
CA VAL A 236 -0.56 -33.60 2.96
C VAL A 236 -1.45 -34.83 3.07
N PHE A 237 -2.56 -34.68 3.78
CA PHE A 237 -3.55 -35.75 3.93
C PHE A 237 -4.57 -35.66 2.78
N ASP A 238 -4.24 -36.23 1.63
CA ASP A 238 -5.04 -36.16 0.40
C ASP A 238 -6.49 -36.60 0.57
N ASP A 239 -6.75 -37.56 1.45
CA ASP A 239 -8.11 -38.04 1.71
C ASP A 239 -8.95 -37.00 2.45
N VAL A 240 -8.33 -36.21 3.32
CA VAL A 240 -8.98 -35.08 4.00
C VAL A 240 -9.20 -33.93 3.01
N VAL A 241 -8.20 -33.61 2.20
CA VAL A 241 -8.30 -32.56 1.16
C VAL A 241 -9.45 -32.82 0.19
N LYS A 242 -9.69 -34.08 -0.20
CA LYS A 242 -10.82 -34.45 -1.08
C LYS A 242 -12.21 -34.24 -0.46
N THR A 243 -12.30 -34.08 0.85
CA THR A 243 -13.57 -33.79 1.54
C THR A 243 -13.88 -32.30 1.63
N VAL A 244 -12.87 -31.43 1.44
CA VAL A 244 -13.02 -29.98 1.39
C VAL A 244 -13.73 -29.60 0.08
N ASN A 245 -14.72 -28.72 0.12
CA ASN A 245 -15.55 -28.30 -1.04
C ASN A 245 -16.57 -29.30 -1.57
N LYS A 246 -17.06 -30.20 -0.76
CA LYS A 246 -18.26 -31.01 -1.07
C LYS A 246 -19.52 -30.38 -0.43
N HIS A 247 -19.74 -29.08 -0.70
CA HIS A 247 -20.97 -28.37 -0.32
C HIS A 247 -21.84 -28.13 -1.54
#